data_c5cbb533076115a2860eacaab9000dac
#
_entry.id   c5cbb533076115a2860eacaab9000dac
#
_cell.length_a   1.000
_cell.length_b   1.000
_cell.length_c   1.000
_cell.angle_alpha   90.00
_cell.angle_beta   90.00
_cell.angle_gamma   90.00
#
_symmetry.space_group_name_H-M   'P 1'
#
loop_
_entity.id
_entity.type
_entity.pdbx_description
1 polymer ?
#
loop_
_entity_poly.entity_id
_entity_poly.type
_entity_poly.pdbx_seq_one_letter_code
_entity_poly.pdbx_strand_id
1 'polypeptide(L)'
;IWLGLVGSEMCIRDSFFTSAQTRWRDVDTLGHINHTVYLSLLETKHKDFIDHIYGETTYDLGLKSTAAGLLASMDVTYIKQVHHPVKLDIGCRITRVGSKSYDVHQGIFVDGENEPSFQTIHTFVMFNFVEQKSIPVHHVIIDNLKELE
;
A
#
# COMPACT_ATOMS: atom_id res chain seq x y z
N ILE A 1 10.08 10.77 13.22
CA ILE A 1 10.03 10.34 11.80
C ILE A 1 8.59 10.18 11.31
N TRP A 2 7.68 9.76 12.15
CA TRP A 2 6.26 9.52 11.80
C TRP A 2 5.31 10.69 12.15
N LEU A 3 5.83 11.77 12.75
CA LEU A 3 5.05 12.95 13.10
C LEU A 3 4.40 13.65 11.88
N GLY A 4 5.01 13.53 10.69
CA GLY A 4 4.44 14.04 9.45
C GLY A 4 3.28 13.21 8.89
N LEU A 5 3.08 11.98 9.36
CA LEU A 5 2.03 11.09 8.87
C LEU A 5 0.71 11.27 9.61
N VAL A 6 0.76 11.63 10.87
CA VAL A 6 -0.44 11.94 11.67
C VAL A 6 -1.14 13.19 11.12
N GLY A 7 -0.39 14.20 10.65
CA GLY A 7 -0.94 15.37 9.97
C GLY A 7 -1.39 15.12 8.52
N SER A 8 -1.08 13.96 7.93
CA SER A 8 -1.42 13.60 6.55
C SER A 8 -2.62 12.66 6.43
N GLU A 9 -3.38 12.42 7.52
CA GLU A 9 -4.57 11.54 7.52
C GLU A 9 -5.59 11.95 6.46
N MET A 10 -5.82 13.25 6.28
CA MET A 10 -6.69 13.78 5.23
C MET A 10 -6.12 13.49 3.84
N CYS A 11 -4.80 13.52 3.67
CA CYS A 11 -4.13 13.21 2.40
C CYS A 11 -4.21 11.74 2.02
N ILE A 12 -4.17 10.80 2.98
CA ILE A 12 -4.39 9.37 2.70
C ILE A 12 -5.84 9.14 2.29
N ARG A 13 -6.80 9.85 2.88
CA ARG A 13 -8.22 9.75 2.53
C ARG A 13 -8.56 10.37 1.16
N ASP A 14 -7.78 11.34 0.69
CA ASP A 14 -7.91 11.94 -0.65
C ASP A 14 -7.29 11.06 -1.75
N SER A 15 -6.76 9.90 -1.39
CA SER A 15 -6.13 8.93 -2.27
C SER A 15 -7.08 7.78 -2.59
N PHE A 16 -6.58 6.73 -3.21
CA PHE A 16 -7.33 5.51 -3.39
C PHE A 16 -7.66 4.88 -2.03
N PHE A 17 -8.94 4.62 -1.79
CA PHE A 17 -9.44 4.13 -0.52
C PHE A 17 -10.35 2.92 -0.73
N THR A 18 -10.11 1.84 -0.01
CA THR A 18 -10.92 0.64 -0.07
C THR A 18 -11.17 0.08 1.32
N SER A 19 -12.14 -0.81 1.45
CA SER A 19 -12.46 -1.43 2.72
C SER A 19 -12.18 -2.93 2.74
N ALA A 20 -11.96 -3.46 3.94
CA ALA A 20 -11.85 -4.88 4.20
C ALA A 20 -12.53 -5.23 5.52
N GLN A 21 -12.99 -6.46 5.66
CA GLN A 21 -13.57 -6.98 6.89
C GLN A 21 -12.59 -7.95 7.53
N THR A 22 -12.34 -7.82 8.84
CA THR A 22 -11.57 -8.82 9.58
C THR A 22 -12.31 -10.15 9.64
N ARG A 23 -11.56 -11.25 9.75
CA ARG A 23 -12.08 -12.61 9.81
C ARG A 23 -11.61 -13.29 11.08
N TRP A 24 -12.37 -14.26 11.57
CA TRP A 24 -11.98 -15.03 12.75
C TRP A 24 -10.55 -15.59 12.68
N ARG A 25 -10.14 -16.11 11.53
CA ARG A 25 -8.80 -16.68 11.32
C ARG A 25 -7.67 -15.65 11.34
N ASP A 26 -7.99 -14.36 11.31
CA ASP A 26 -7.00 -13.28 11.32
C ASP A 26 -6.48 -13.00 12.73
N VAL A 27 -7.15 -13.54 13.77
CA VAL A 27 -6.83 -13.33 15.17
C VAL A 27 -5.74 -14.30 15.63
N ASP A 28 -4.76 -13.79 16.36
CA ASP A 28 -3.72 -14.58 17.00
C ASP A 28 -4.12 -15.04 18.42
N THR A 29 -3.19 -15.73 19.10
CA THR A 29 -3.43 -16.23 20.47
C THR A 29 -3.59 -15.14 21.53
N LEU A 30 -3.20 -13.90 21.22
CA LEU A 30 -3.35 -12.73 22.08
C LEU A 30 -4.68 -12.01 21.89
N GLY A 31 -5.54 -12.46 20.96
CA GLY A 31 -6.84 -11.86 20.66
C GLY A 31 -6.78 -10.65 19.75
N HIS A 32 -5.65 -10.37 19.11
CA HIS A 32 -5.45 -9.28 18.17
C HIS A 32 -5.28 -9.80 16.75
N ILE A 33 -5.49 -8.92 15.78
CA ILE A 33 -5.19 -9.25 14.39
C ILE A 33 -3.68 -9.55 14.26
N ASN A 34 -3.36 -10.70 13.69
CA ASN A 34 -1.98 -11.12 13.49
C ASN A 34 -1.24 -10.14 12.59
N HIS A 35 0.00 -9.80 12.94
CA HIS A 35 0.81 -8.82 12.20
C HIS A 35 1.00 -9.15 10.72
N THR A 36 1.04 -10.43 10.33
CA THR A 36 1.16 -10.84 8.93
C THR A 36 -0.11 -10.60 8.12
N VAL A 37 -1.27 -10.55 8.76
CA VAL A 37 -2.55 -10.27 8.11
C VAL A 37 -2.58 -8.85 7.55
N TYR A 38 -2.02 -7.87 8.25
CA TYR A 38 -1.94 -6.50 7.76
C TYR A 38 -1.18 -6.42 6.42
N LEU A 39 -0.04 -7.10 6.33
CA LEU A 39 0.77 -7.12 5.11
C LEU A 39 0.03 -7.78 3.94
N SER A 40 -0.68 -8.89 4.19
CA SER A 40 -1.50 -9.56 3.18
C SER A 40 -2.64 -8.69 2.66
N LEU A 41 -3.30 -7.95 3.57
CA LEU A 41 -4.36 -6.99 3.19
C LEU A 41 -3.79 -5.86 2.35
N LEU A 42 -2.65 -5.30 2.75
CA LEU A 42 -2.01 -4.21 2.01
C LEU A 42 -1.54 -4.64 0.63
N GLU A 43 -1.01 -5.85 0.47
CA GLU A 43 -0.60 -6.37 -0.84
C GLU A 43 -1.80 -6.49 -1.78
N THR A 44 -2.92 -7.05 -1.30
CA THR A 44 -4.15 -7.15 -2.08
C THR A 44 -4.65 -5.75 -2.49
N LYS A 45 -4.64 -4.81 -1.57
CA LYS A 45 -5.14 -3.45 -1.82
C LYS A 45 -4.16 -2.60 -2.62
N HIS A 46 -2.87 -2.87 -2.54
CA HIS A 46 -1.88 -2.31 -3.47
C HIS A 46 -2.19 -2.73 -4.92
N LYS A 47 -2.53 -3.99 -5.12
CA LYS A 47 -2.94 -4.47 -6.45
C LYS A 47 -4.18 -3.75 -6.97
N ASP A 48 -5.22 -3.62 -6.13
CA ASP A 48 -6.42 -2.86 -6.48
C ASP A 48 -6.09 -1.39 -6.84
N PHE A 49 -5.17 -0.78 -6.11
CA PHE A 49 -4.69 0.58 -6.37
C PHE A 49 -3.95 0.69 -7.71
N ILE A 50 -3.06 -0.24 -8.00
CA ILE A 50 -2.34 -0.26 -9.30
C ILE A 50 -3.33 -0.42 -10.45
N ASP A 51 -4.28 -1.34 -10.36
CA ASP A 51 -5.31 -1.52 -11.38
C ASP A 51 -6.14 -0.24 -11.58
N HIS A 52 -6.45 0.45 -10.48
CA HIS A 52 -7.18 1.72 -10.53
C HIS A 52 -6.42 2.81 -11.29
N ILE A 53 -5.13 3.04 -10.99
CA ILE A 53 -4.35 4.10 -11.64
C ILE A 53 -3.99 3.78 -13.09
N TYR A 54 -3.85 2.51 -13.45
CA TYR A 54 -3.63 2.10 -14.84
C TYR A 54 -4.93 2.04 -15.66
N GLY A 55 -6.10 2.01 -14.99
CA GLY A 55 -7.40 1.93 -15.64
C GLY A 55 -7.74 0.55 -16.23
N GLU A 56 -6.94 -0.47 -15.91
CA GLU A 56 -7.11 -1.84 -16.41
C GLU A 56 -6.59 -2.86 -15.40
N THR A 57 -7.02 -4.11 -15.52
CA THR A 57 -6.47 -5.16 -14.69
C THR A 57 -5.06 -5.55 -15.14
N THR A 58 -4.12 -5.61 -14.21
CA THR A 58 -2.71 -5.93 -14.45
C THR A 58 -2.36 -7.38 -14.07
N TYR A 59 -3.35 -8.25 -13.89
CA TYR A 59 -3.15 -9.63 -13.41
C TYR A 59 -2.34 -10.54 -14.33
N ASP A 60 -2.35 -10.27 -15.64
CA ASP A 60 -1.69 -11.14 -16.63
C ASP A 60 -0.21 -10.77 -16.89
N LEU A 61 0.36 -9.86 -16.10
CA LEU A 61 1.71 -9.36 -16.39
C LEU A 61 2.80 -10.40 -16.11
N GLY A 62 2.71 -11.15 -15.02
CA GLY A 62 3.63 -12.24 -14.68
C GLY A 62 5.09 -12.01 -15.09
N LEU A 63 5.82 -13.08 -15.40
CA LEU A 63 7.21 -13.03 -15.87
C LEU A 63 7.40 -12.45 -17.29
N LYS A 64 6.30 -12.16 -17.99
CA LYS A 64 6.32 -11.52 -19.31
C LYS A 64 6.16 -10.02 -19.26
N SER A 65 5.99 -9.46 -18.07
CA SER A 65 5.85 -8.02 -17.91
C SER A 65 7.12 -7.27 -18.32
N THR A 66 6.95 -6.27 -19.16
CA THR A 66 8.02 -5.34 -19.54
C THR A 66 8.13 -4.14 -18.60
N ALA A 67 7.14 -3.95 -17.72
CA ALA A 67 7.13 -2.88 -16.71
C ALA A 67 6.22 -3.24 -15.54
N ALA A 68 6.80 -3.65 -14.42
CA ALA A 68 6.08 -3.91 -13.20
C ALA A 68 6.87 -3.43 -11.98
N GLY A 69 6.19 -3.08 -10.90
CA GLY A 69 6.83 -2.72 -9.63
C GLY A 69 7.29 -3.97 -8.89
N LEU A 70 8.59 -4.09 -8.66
CA LEU A 70 9.18 -5.12 -7.81
C LEU A 70 9.43 -4.54 -6.42
N LEU A 71 8.84 -5.14 -5.39
CA LEU A 71 9.04 -4.69 -4.01
C LEU A 71 10.52 -4.88 -3.61
N ALA A 72 11.16 -3.77 -3.27
CA ALA A 72 12.58 -3.74 -2.88
C ALA A 72 12.75 -3.62 -1.36
N SER A 73 11.92 -2.81 -0.72
CA SER A 73 11.96 -2.63 0.74
C SER A 73 10.62 -2.17 1.27
N MET A 74 10.42 -2.33 2.57
CA MET A 74 9.27 -1.77 3.26
C MET A 74 9.66 -1.32 4.66
N ASP A 75 9.05 -0.23 5.07
CA ASP A 75 9.08 0.30 6.43
C ASP A 75 7.69 0.12 7.03
N VAL A 76 7.61 -0.51 8.19
CA VAL A 76 6.37 -0.95 8.82
C VAL A 76 6.25 -0.37 10.22
N THR A 77 5.11 0.22 10.54
CA THR A 77 4.81 0.74 11.88
C THR A 77 3.47 0.22 12.39
N TYR A 78 3.50 -0.45 13.51
CA TYR A 78 2.32 -0.88 14.28
C TYR A 78 2.00 0.20 15.29
N ILE A 79 0.83 0.83 15.19
CA ILE A 79 0.44 1.98 16.01
C ILE A 79 -0.55 1.58 17.07
N LYS A 80 -1.60 0.83 16.69
CA LYS A 80 -2.67 0.36 17.59
C LYS A 80 -2.97 -1.11 17.33
N GLN A 81 -3.41 -1.78 18.39
CA GLN A 81 -3.97 -3.13 18.28
C GLN A 81 -5.35 -3.07 17.63
N VAL A 82 -5.65 -4.05 16.81
CA VAL A 82 -6.96 -4.21 16.16
C VAL A 82 -7.56 -5.54 16.61
N HIS A 83 -8.80 -5.50 17.01
CA HIS A 83 -9.58 -6.65 17.44
C HIS A 83 -10.59 -7.05 16.36
N HIS A 84 -10.97 -8.31 16.36
CA HIS A 84 -12.06 -8.83 15.53
C HIS A 84 -13.36 -8.89 16.37
N PRO A 85 -14.54 -8.63 15.81
CA PRO A 85 -14.81 -8.24 14.43
C PRO A 85 -14.77 -6.71 14.23
N VAL A 86 -14.21 -6.28 13.12
CA VAL A 86 -14.17 -4.86 12.75
C VAL A 86 -14.02 -4.70 11.24
N LYS A 87 -14.58 -3.62 10.70
CA LYS A 87 -14.33 -3.17 9.34
C LYS A 87 -13.09 -2.28 9.32
N LEU A 88 -12.24 -2.48 8.33
CA LEU A 88 -11.03 -1.71 8.10
C LEU A 88 -11.16 -0.88 6.84
N ASP A 89 -10.62 0.32 6.89
CA ASP A 89 -10.43 1.19 5.74
C ASP A 89 -8.93 1.23 5.39
N ILE A 90 -8.60 1.08 4.12
CA ILE A 90 -7.22 0.99 3.64
C ILE A 90 -6.99 2.04 2.58
N GLY A 91 -6.03 2.93 2.84
CA GLY A 91 -5.62 3.98 1.92
C GLY A 91 -4.27 3.69 1.28
N CYS A 92 -4.13 4.05 0.00
CA CYS A 92 -2.88 3.93 -0.77
C CYS A 92 -2.60 5.23 -1.52
N ARG A 93 -1.35 5.67 -1.53
CA ARG A 93 -0.89 6.80 -2.35
C ARG A 93 0.58 6.67 -2.71
N ILE A 94 0.97 7.22 -3.86
CA ILE A 94 2.37 7.37 -4.24
C ILE A 94 2.87 8.67 -3.64
N THR A 95 3.95 8.59 -2.85
CA THR A 95 4.49 9.75 -2.10
C THR A 95 5.86 10.21 -2.57
N ARG A 96 6.56 9.38 -3.31
CA ARG A 96 7.87 9.69 -3.89
C ARG A 96 8.04 8.99 -5.23
N VAL A 97 8.66 9.66 -6.18
CA VAL A 97 9.09 9.07 -7.45
C VAL A 97 10.54 9.44 -7.69
N GLY A 98 11.39 8.41 -7.83
CA GLY A 98 12.79 8.54 -8.24
C GLY A 98 12.97 8.20 -9.72
N SER A 99 14.20 7.95 -10.12
CA SER A 99 14.53 7.58 -11.52
C SER A 99 13.94 6.22 -11.91
N LYS A 100 14.15 5.19 -11.08
CA LYS A 100 13.72 3.80 -11.32
C LYS A 100 12.93 3.22 -10.17
N SER A 101 12.67 3.99 -9.12
CA SER A 101 11.94 3.57 -7.93
C SER A 101 10.87 4.57 -7.55
N TYR A 102 9.87 4.10 -6.80
CA TYR A 102 8.81 4.93 -6.24
C TYR A 102 8.36 4.36 -4.91
N ASP A 103 7.81 5.22 -4.06
CA ASP A 103 7.28 4.83 -2.76
C ASP A 103 5.77 4.90 -2.77
N VAL A 104 5.15 3.85 -2.24
CA VAL A 104 3.73 3.79 -1.96
C VAL A 104 3.52 3.80 -0.46
N HIS A 105 2.81 4.79 0.00
CA HIS A 105 2.38 4.91 1.38
C HIS A 105 1.01 4.27 1.55
N GLN A 106 0.89 3.39 2.52
CA GLN A 106 -0.36 2.71 2.83
C GLN A 106 -0.68 2.81 4.32
N GLY A 107 -1.96 2.96 4.63
CA GLY A 107 -2.46 3.00 6.00
C GLY A 107 -3.69 2.14 6.18
N ILE A 108 -3.81 1.49 7.34
CA ILE A 108 -5.00 0.75 7.74
C ILE A 108 -5.64 1.47 8.92
N PHE A 109 -6.91 1.80 8.76
CA PHE A 109 -7.74 2.49 9.75
C PHE A 109 -8.88 1.57 10.19
N VAL A 110 -9.20 1.56 11.46
CA VAL A 110 -10.48 1.01 11.93
C VAL A 110 -11.60 1.93 11.48
N ASP A 111 -12.70 1.37 10.98
CA ASP A 111 -13.84 2.15 10.50
C ASP A 111 -14.29 3.19 11.54
N GLY A 112 -14.39 4.42 11.10
CA GLY A 112 -14.73 5.57 11.95
C GLY A 112 -13.57 6.22 12.71
N GLU A 113 -12.37 5.63 12.70
CA GLU A 113 -11.18 6.22 13.32
C GLU A 113 -10.40 7.07 12.32
N ASN A 114 -9.80 8.17 12.80
CA ASN A 114 -8.99 9.07 12.00
C ASN A 114 -7.49 8.74 12.05
N GLU A 115 -7.06 8.07 13.10
CA GLU A 115 -5.68 7.65 13.27
C GLU A 115 -5.49 6.23 12.74
N PRO A 116 -4.45 5.97 11.93
CA PRO A 116 -4.20 4.64 11.44
C PRO A 116 -3.77 3.70 12.57
N SER A 117 -4.15 2.44 12.46
CA SER A 117 -3.68 1.36 13.35
C SER A 117 -2.35 0.78 12.86
N PHE A 118 -2.10 0.91 11.57
CA PHE A 118 -0.94 0.33 10.90
C PHE A 118 -0.57 1.19 9.68
N GLN A 119 0.73 1.37 9.45
CA GLN A 119 1.24 2.12 8.30
C GLN A 119 2.46 1.45 7.70
N THR A 120 2.61 1.61 6.38
CA THR A 120 3.80 1.18 5.66
C THR A 120 4.23 2.21 4.63
N ILE A 121 5.54 2.21 4.34
CA ILE A 121 6.09 2.76 3.12
C ILE A 121 6.73 1.61 2.36
N HIS A 122 6.19 1.29 1.20
CA HIS A 122 6.75 0.30 0.30
C HIS A 122 7.54 0.99 -0.80
N THR A 123 8.81 0.63 -0.94
CA THR A 123 9.63 1.08 -2.07
C THR A 123 9.62 0.01 -3.14
N PHE A 124 9.14 0.38 -4.31
CA PHE A 124 9.14 -0.45 -5.51
C PHE A 124 10.20 0.03 -6.49
N VAL A 125 10.84 -0.93 -7.16
CA VAL A 125 11.70 -0.68 -8.32
C VAL A 125 10.94 -1.07 -9.57
N MET A 126 10.87 -0.17 -10.55
CA MET A 126 10.29 -0.50 -11.85
C MET A 126 11.22 -1.45 -12.58
N PHE A 127 10.69 -2.58 -13.00
CA PHE A 127 11.46 -3.70 -13.50
C PHE A 127 10.87 -4.30 -14.78
N ASN A 128 11.75 -4.64 -15.71
CA ASN A 128 11.41 -5.39 -16.90
C ASN A 128 11.79 -6.86 -16.69
N PHE A 129 10.79 -7.72 -16.53
CA PHE A 129 11.00 -9.15 -16.26
C PHE A 129 11.46 -9.93 -17.49
N VAL A 130 11.22 -9.42 -18.70
CA VAL A 130 11.71 -10.03 -19.95
C VAL A 130 13.21 -9.79 -20.10
N GLU A 131 13.64 -8.55 -19.93
CA GLU A 131 15.05 -8.14 -20.04
C GLU A 131 15.84 -8.31 -18.75
N GLN A 132 15.19 -8.64 -17.64
CA GLN A 132 15.81 -8.84 -16.32
C GLN A 132 16.62 -7.64 -15.83
N LYS A 133 16.05 -6.44 -15.97
CA LYS A 133 16.70 -5.19 -15.54
C LYS A 133 15.70 -4.17 -15.00
N SER A 134 16.20 -3.26 -14.16
CA SER A 134 15.45 -2.08 -13.72
C SER A 134 15.32 -1.09 -14.88
N ILE A 135 14.18 -0.41 -14.93
CA ILE A 135 13.82 0.56 -15.95
C ILE A 135 13.33 1.86 -15.31
N PRO A 136 13.28 2.98 -16.04
CA PRO A 136 12.68 4.21 -15.55
C PRO A 136 11.22 4.01 -15.09
N VAL A 137 10.80 4.78 -14.10
CA VAL A 137 9.42 4.75 -13.57
C VAL A 137 8.45 5.13 -14.68
N HIS A 138 7.38 4.38 -14.81
CA HIS A 138 6.35 4.58 -15.82
C HIS A 138 5.57 5.89 -15.56
N HIS A 139 5.17 6.59 -16.64
CA HIS A 139 4.48 7.89 -16.53
C HIS A 139 3.18 7.83 -15.69
N VAL A 140 2.45 6.71 -15.70
CA VAL A 140 1.24 6.54 -14.88
C VAL A 140 1.55 6.69 -13.39
N ILE A 141 2.69 6.16 -12.94
CA ILE A 141 3.13 6.31 -11.54
C ILE A 141 3.47 7.78 -11.26
N ILE A 142 4.21 8.43 -12.15
CA ILE A 142 4.61 9.84 -12.03
C ILE A 142 3.37 10.74 -11.97
N ASP A 143 2.40 10.51 -12.84
CA ASP A 143 1.16 11.32 -12.93
C ASP A 143 0.26 11.19 -11.68
N ASN A 144 0.45 10.12 -10.91
CA ASN A 144 -0.30 9.88 -9.66
C ASN A 144 0.48 10.22 -8.38
N LEU A 145 1.64 10.87 -8.51
CA LEU A 145 2.40 11.35 -7.36
C LEU A 145 1.58 12.37 -6.56
N LYS A 146 1.47 12.12 -5.26
CA LYS A 146 0.88 13.04 -4.28
C LYS A 146 1.87 13.20 -3.14
N GLU A 147 2.73 14.19 -3.23
CA GLU A 147 3.72 14.47 -2.19
C GLU A 147 3.04 14.70 -0.83
N LEU A 148 3.75 14.34 0.23
CA LEU A 148 3.33 14.66 1.59
C LEU A 148 3.52 16.17 1.80
N GLU A 149 2.46 16.87 2.14
CA GLU A 149 2.51 18.28 2.54
C GLU A 149 3.12 18.44 3.94
#